data_75d519bb2098f7ac784a2b1360e7e313
#
_entry.id   75d519bb2098f7ac784a2b1360e7e313
#
_cell.length_a   1.000
_cell.length_b   1.000
_cell.length_c   1.000
_cell.angle_alpha   90.00
_cell.angle_beta   90.00
_cell.angle_gamma   90.00
#
_symmetry.space_group_name_H-M   'P 1'
#
loop_
_entity.id
_entity.type
_entity.pdbx_description
1 polymer ?
#
loop_
_entity_poly.entity_id
_entity_poly.type
_entity_poly.pdbx_seq_one_letter_code
_entity_poly.pdbx_strand_id
1 'polypeptide(L)'
;MTGEDVLVPNPEADQLRQQLLQAHRLSSVGALASSVAHEFNNILTTIINYAKLALKATNDEPARTQALEKIFKGGQRAATIINSMLGFARNNATQRELTDIVALVEEVLILTEKDLSKHRIQVEKKLLGRPKAPVVPAQIEQILLNLIINARQAMPRGGRLRLELRENQRTQMAEIRVSDTGVGIPADRLRLIFEPFYTTKEPDEHGHGGTGLGLSVCRQIIEQHHGRIRVESVVGKGSTFTVKLPLKVGE
;
A
#
# COMPACT_ATOMS: atom_id res chain seq x y z
N MET A 1 23.32 -8.31 45.59
CA MET A 1 23.87 -7.23 44.72
C MET A 1 23.88 -7.80 43.31
N THR A 2 22.81 -7.58 42.60
CA THR A 2 22.63 -8.00 41.20
C THR A 2 22.87 -6.74 40.35
N GLY A 3 24.00 -6.74 39.60
CA GLY A 3 24.32 -5.65 38.68
C GLY A 3 23.37 -5.71 37.49
N GLU A 4 22.53 -4.72 37.37
CA GLU A 4 21.83 -4.39 36.10
C GLU A 4 22.87 -3.84 35.14
N ASP A 5 23.20 -4.61 34.10
CA ASP A 5 23.92 -4.10 32.91
C ASP A 5 23.06 -3.04 32.24
N VAL A 6 23.32 -1.78 32.56
CA VAL A 6 22.79 -0.63 31.82
C VAL A 6 23.50 -0.64 30.47
N LEU A 7 22.81 -1.13 29.42
CA LEU A 7 23.24 -0.99 28.03
C LEU A 7 23.39 0.51 27.70
N VAL A 8 24.62 1.00 27.77
CA VAL A 8 24.96 2.37 27.32
C VAL A 8 24.73 2.43 25.81
N PRO A 9 23.90 3.36 25.30
CA PRO A 9 23.73 3.53 23.86
C PRO A 9 25.09 3.83 23.22
N ASN A 10 25.52 3.01 22.28
CA ASN A 10 26.72 3.26 21.52
C ASN A 10 26.37 4.05 20.25
N PRO A 11 26.57 5.39 20.24
CA PRO A 11 26.16 6.24 19.12
C PRO A 11 26.87 5.87 17.80
N GLU A 12 28.07 5.32 17.86
CA GLU A 12 28.81 4.86 16.69
C GLU A 12 28.17 3.57 16.09
N ALA A 13 27.74 2.64 16.94
CA ALA A 13 27.05 1.44 16.49
C ALA A 13 25.68 1.77 15.87
N ASP A 14 24.95 2.75 16.42
CA ASP A 14 23.68 3.20 15.89
C ASP A 14 23.86 3.95 14.56
N GLN A 15 24.90 4.76 14.44
CA GLN A 15 25.25 5.45 13.20
C GLN A 15 25.68 4.49 12.09
N LEU A 16 26.50 3.48 12.42
CA LEU A 16 26.91 2.43 11.49
C LEU A 16 25.71 1.58 11.04
N ARG A 17 24.80 1.26 11.96
CA ARG A 17 23.55 0.54 11.65
C ARG A 17 22.65 1.34 10.71
N GLN A 18 22.53 2.64 10.91
CA GLN A 18 21.79 3.53 10.00
C GLN A 18 22.45 3.60 8.62
N GLN A 19 23.78 3.70 8.55
CA GLN A 19 24.50 3.70 7.28
C GLN A 19 24.35 2.36 6.54
N LEU A 20 24.42 1.23 7.23
CA LEU A 20 24.19 -0.09 6.65
C LEU A 20 22.75 -0.24 6.12
N LEU A 21 21.76 0.25 6.87
CA LEU A 21 20.37 0.24 6.44
C LEU A 21 20.15 1.14 5.22
N GLN A 22 20.82 2.29 5.17
CA GLN A 22 20.76 3.20 4.04
C GLN A 22 21.47 2.62 2.80
N ALA A 23 22.65 2.01 2.98
CA ALA A 23 23.37 1.33 1.89
C ALA A 23 22.57 0.12 1.35
N HIS A 24 21.94 -0.67 2.22
CA HIS A 24 21.07 -1.76 1.84
C HIS A 24 19.81 -1.28 1.10
N ARG A 25 19.24 -0.14 1.51
CA ARG A 25 18.11 0.51 0.79
C ARG A 25 18.54 1.00 -0.60
N LEU A 26 19.69 1.66 -0.72
CA LEU A 26 20.23 2.13 -2.00
C LEU A 26 20.57 0.96 -2.94
N SER A 27 21.12 -0.13 -2.42
CA SER A 27 21.38 -1.36 -3.19
C SER A 27 20.08 -2.00 -3.68
N SER A 28 19.04 -2.03 -2.83
CA SER A 28 17.72 -2.51 -3.20
C SER A 28 17.05 -1.60 -4.25
N VAL A 29 17.19 -0.27 -4.15
CA VAL A 29 16.75 0.70 -5.16
C VAL A 29 17.50 0.51 -6.48
N GLY A 30 18.81 0.24 -6.44
CA GLY A 30 19.61 -0.03 -7.65
C GLY A 30 19.17 -1.28 -8.41
N ALA A 31 18.89 -2.37 -7.69
CA ALA A 31 18.33 -3.60 -8.27
C ALA A 31 16.92 -3.36 -8.86
N LEU A 32 16.20 -2.37 -8.33
CA LEU A 32 14.86 -1.98 -8.74
C LEU A 32 14.80 -1.05 -9.93
N ALA A 33 15.77 -0.19 -10.07
CA ALA A 33 15.77 0.85 -11.09
C ALA A 33 15.49 0.27 -12.49
N SER A 34 16.00 -0.91 -12.79
CA SER A 34 15.75 -1.58 -14.07
C SER A 34 14.29 -2.03 -14.24
N SER A 35 13.71 -2.66 -13.23
CA SER A 35 12.32 -3.14 -13.28
C SER A 35 11.32 -1.99 -13.30
N VAL A 36 11.56 -0.97 -12.46
CA VAL A 36 10.72 0.24 -12.42
C VAL A 36 10.83 1.05 -13.70
N ALA A 37 12.05 1.19 -14.25
CA ALA A 37 12.25 1.88 -15.53
C ALA A 37 11.52 1.16 -16.67
N HIS A 38 11.53 -0.17 -16.68
CA HIS A 38 10.79 -0.97 -17.67
C HIS A 38 9.27 -0.76 -17.54
N GLU A 39 8.73 -0.81 -16.32
CA GLU A 39 7.30 -0.57 -16.07
C GLU A 39 6.89 0.87 -16.40
N PHE A 40 7.73 1.84 -16.03
CA PHE A 40 7.51 3.24 -16.37
C PHE A 40 7.49 3.48 -17.87
N ASN A 41 8.42 2.89 -18.62
CA ASN A 41 8.45 2.95 -20.08
C ASN A 41 7.21 2.33 -20.72
N ASN A 42 6.70 1.23 -20.17
CA ASN A 42 5.45 0.61 -20.64
C ASN A 42 4.25 1.54 -20.46
N ILE A 43 4.17 2.22 -19.30
CA ILE A 43 3.11 3.20 -19.03
C ILE A 43 3.22 4.38 -19.97
N LEU A 44 4.42 4.94 -20.16
CA LEU A 44 4.66 6.06 -21.10
C LEU A 44 4.30 5.68 -22.54
N THR A 45 4.69 4.49 -22.98
CA THR A 45 4.34 3.95 -24.30
C THR A 45 2.82 3.87 -24.47
N THR A 46 2.11 3.40 -23.44
CA THR A 46 0.64 3.34 -23.42
C THR A 46 0.05 4.73 -23.54
N ILE A 47 0.50 5.69 -22.74
CA ILE A 47 0.04 7.08 -22.76
C ILE A 47 0.25 7.70 -24.15
N ILE A 48 1.45 7.54 -24.73
CA ILE A 48 1.80 8.10 -26.04
C ILE A 48 0.95 7.48 -27.16
N ASN A 49 0.73 6.16 -27.13
CA ASN A 49 -0.07 5.48 -28.14
C ASN A 49 -1.55 5.92 -28.09
N TYR A 50 -2.15 6.02 -26.90
CA TYR A 50 -3.51 6.51 -26.75
C TYR A 50 -3.64 8.00 -27.05
N ALA A 51 -2.62 8.82 -26.77
CA ALA A 51 -2.59 10.21 -27.17
C ALA A 51 -2.61 10.35 -28.71
N LYS A 52 -1.82 9.54 -29.43
CA LYS A 52 -1.84 9.49 -30.91
C LYS A 52 -3.21 9.07 -31.44
N LEU A 53 -3.87 8.09 -30.79
CA LEU A 53 -5.22 7.65 -31.14
C LEU A 53 -6.25 8.79 -30.93
N ALA A 54 -6.22 9.46 -29.80
CA ALA A 54 -7.10 10.56 -29.48
C ALA A 54 -6.94 11.73 -30.49
N LEU A 55 -5.70 12.02 -30.90
CA LEU A 55 -5.41 13.05 -31.90
C LEU A 55 -5.93 12.70 -33.32
N LYS A 56 -5.98 11.39 -33.65
CA LYS A 56 -6.52 10.92 -34.94
C LYS A 56 -8.05 10.81 -34.94
N ALA A 57 -8.66 10.60 -33.80
CA ALA A 57 -10.13 10.45 -33.66
C ALA A 57 -10.85 11.80 -33.60
N THR A 58 -10.67 12.64 -34.61
CA THR A 58 -11.23 14.01 -34.64
C THR A 58 -12.76 14.03 -34.70
N ASN A 59 -13.39 13.03 -35.35
CA ASN A 59 -14.83 12.91 -35.53
C ASN A 59 -15.46 11.72 -34.81
N ASP A 60 -14.69 11.01 -33.96
CA ASP A 60 -15.14 9.86 -33.16
C ASP A 60 -14.99 10.21 -31.68
N GLU A 61 -16.00 10.85 -31.11
CA GLU A 61 -16.00 11.30 -29.73
C GLU A 61 -15.93 10.15 -28.71
N PRO A 62 -16.63 9.01 -28.89
CA PRO A 62 -16.46 7.83 -28.03
C PRO A 62 -15.05 7.30 -28.03
N ALA A 63 -14.41 7.12 -29.19
CA ALA A 63 -13.03 6.63 -29.30
C ALA A 63 -12.02 7.61 -28.65
N ARG A 64 -12.24 8.92 -28.85
CA ARG A 64 -11.42 9.96 -28.23
C ARG A 64 -11.55 9.95 -26.71
N THR A 65 -12.78 9.85 -26.20
CA THR A 65 -13.04 9.78 -24.75
C THR A 65 -12.39 8.54 -24.14
N GLN A 66 -12.52 7.38 -24.76
CA GLN A 66 -11.87 6.15 -24.31
C GLN A 66 -10.35 6.28 -24.30
N ALA A 67 -9.75 6.89 -25.31
CA ALA A 67 -8.32 7.12 -25.36
C ALA A 67 -7.84 8.06 -24.23
N LEU A 68 -8.57 9.16 -23.98
CA LEU A 68 -8.27 10.08 -22.87
C LEU A 68 -8.38 9.41 -21.50
N GLU A 69 -9.37 8.54 -21.28
CA GLU A 69 -9.49 7.75 -20.06
C GLU A 69 -8.27 6.82 -19.85
N LYS A 70 -7.77 6.22 -20.91
CA LYS A 70 -6.57 5.36 -20.85
C LYS A 70 -5.31 6.16 -20.52
N ILE A 71 -5.18 7.38 -21.10
CA ILE A 71 -4.10 8.33 -20.78
C ILE A 71 -4.16 8.70 -19.29
N PHE A 72 -5.34 9.10 -18.81
CA PHE A 72 -5.53 9.49 -17.41
C PHE A 72 -5.17 8.37 -16.44
N LYS A 73 -5.65 7.14 -16.70
CA LYS A 73 -5.29 5.95 -15.89
C LYS A 73 -3.80 5.65 -15.93
N GLY A 74 -3.17 5.80 -17.09
CA GLY A 74 -1.71 5.67 -17.24
C GLY A 74 -0.96 6.69 -16.37
N GLY A 75 -1.38 7.95 -16.41
CA GLY A 75 -0.82 9.03 -15.58
C GLY A 75 -0.96 8.76 -14.07
N GLN A 76 -2.14 8.32 -13.63
CA GLN A 76 -2.37 7.96 -12.24
C GLN A 76 -1.47 6.79 -11.80
N ARG A 77 -1.27 5.80 -12.66
CA ARG A 77 -0.40 4.65 -12.37
C ARG A 77 1.06 5.09 -12.28
N ALA A 78 1.53 5.94 -13.18
CA ALA A 78 2.88 6.50 -13.13
C ALA A 78 3.11 7.28 -11.84
N ALA A 79 2.15 8.11 -11.42
CA ALA A 79 2.20 8.84 -10.16
C ALA A 79 2.26 7.91 -8.95
N THR A 80 1.50 6.81 -8.95
CA THR A 80 1.53 5.80 -7.87
C THR A 80 2.89 5.13 -7.77
N ILE A 81 3.51 4.75 -8.89
CA ILE A 81 4.84 4.14 -8.92
C ILE A 81 5.89 5.13 -8.40
N ILE A 82 5.86 6.39 -8.87
CA ILE A 82 6.79 7.42 -8.43
C ILE A 82 6.65 7.69 -6.92
N ASN A 83 5.43 7.82 -6.41
CA ASN A 83 5.17 8.05 -5.01
C ASN A 83 5.60 6.87 -4.13
N SER A 84 5.37 5.63 -4.60
CA SER A 84 5.86 4.42 -3.92
C SER A 84 7.39 4.39 -3.87
N MET A 85 8.06 4.74 -4.98
CA MET A 85 9.52 4.78 -5.07
C MET A 85 10.13 5.94 -4.25
N LEU A 86 9.50 7.11 -4.27
CA LEU A 86 9.90 8.25 -3.45
C LEU A 86 9.67 7.98 -1.95
N GLY A 87 8.60 7.31 -1.58
CA GLY A 87 8.36 6.84 -0.21
C GLY A 87 9.43 5.86 0.27
N PHE A 88 9.94 5.02 -0.63
CA PHE A 88 11.05 4.11 -0.35
C PHE A 88 12.41 4.84 -0.26
N ALA A 89 12.64 5.85 -1.11
CA ALA A 89 13.91 6.60 -1.18
C ALA A 89 13.98 7.76 -0.18
N ARG A 90 12.85 8.38 0.15
CA ARG A 90 12.77 9.53 1.07
C ARG A 90 12.45 9.06 2.48
N ASN A 91 13.45 9.17 3.34
CA ASN A 91 13.26 9.15 4.80
C ASN A 91 12.83 10.55 5.32
N ASN A 92 12.15 11.34 4.49
CA ASN A 92 11.65 12.64 4.92
C ASN A 92 10.39 12.36 5.75
N ALA A 93 10.58 12.38 7.06
CA ALA A 93 9.50 12.46 8.03
C ALA A 93 8.63 13.67 7.65
N THR A 94 7.60 13.43 6.90
CA THR A 94 6.50 14.35 6.81
C THR A 94 5.91 14.42 8.20
N GLN A 95 5.58 15.60 8.64
CA GLN A 95 5.16 15.90 10.00
C GLN A 95 3.96 15.03 10.38
N ARG A 96 4.05 14.29 11.49
CA ARG A 96 2.91 13.56 12.03
C ARG A 96 1.93 14.56 12.63
N GLU A 97 0.67 14.35 12.36
CA GLU A 97 -0.42 15.14 12.95
C GLU A 97 -1.48 14.23 13.57
N LEU A 98 -2.17 14.73 14.59
CA LEU A 98 -3.23 13.99 15.24
C LEU A 98 -4.44 13.88 14.30
N THR A 99 -4.53 12.77 13.59
CA THR A 99 -5.46 12.56 12.47
C THR A 99 -6.60 11.62 12.87
N ASP A 100 -7.81 11.92 12.43
CA ASP A 100 -8.99 11.06 12.54
C ASP A 100 -8.88 9.92 11.53
N ILE A 101 -8.68 8.70 12.03
CA ILE A 101 -8.48 7.51 11.18
C ILE A 101 -9.75 7.12 10.43
N VAL A 102 -10.94 7.46 10.95
CA VAL A 102 -12.21 7.24 10.22
C VAL A 102 -12.24 8.06 8.95
N ALA A 103 -11.85 9.33 9.02
CA ALA A 103 -11.84 10.22 7.85
C ALA A 103 -10.95 9.65 6.73
N LEU A 104 -9.73 9.20 7.05
CA LEU A 104 -8.83 8.59 6.06
C LEU A 104 -9.41 7.32 5.43
N VAL A 105 -10.07 6.47 6.22
CA VAL A 105 -10.74 5.26 5.68
C VAL A 105 -11.86 5.65 4.72
N GLU A 106 -12.66 6.66 5.07
CA GLU A 106 -13.77 7.11 4.24
C GLU A 106 -13.27 7.75 2.93
N GLU A 107 -12.23 8.58 2.97
CA GLU A 107 -11.62 9.19 1.79
C GLU A 107 -11.10 8.14 0.80
N VAL A 108 -10.37 7.14 1.28
CA VAL A 108 -9.86 6.06 0.42
C VAL A 108 -10.99 5.21 -0.14
N LEU A 109 -12.06 4.97 0.63
CA LEU A 109 -13.23 4.23 0.12
C LEU A 109 -13.96 5.01 -0.97
N ILE A 110 -14.12 6.33 -0.85
CA ILE A 110 -14.70 7.20 -1.91
C ILE A 110 -13.89 7.06 -3.19
N LEU A 111 -12.56 7.10 -3.10
CA LEU A 111 -11.67 6.97 -4.27
C LEU A 111 -11.77 5.60 -4.95
N THR A 112 -12.03 4.54 -4.18
CA THR A 112 -12.02 3.15 -4.68
C THR A 112 -13.41 2.61 -5.02
N GLU A 113 -14.49 3.31 -4.67
CA GLU A 113 -15.88 2.86 -4.80
C GLU A 113 -16.23 2.38 -6.22
N LYS A 114 -15.95 3.21 -7.23
CA LYS A 114 -16.25 2.89 -8.64
C LYS A 114 -15.48 1.66 -9.11
N ASP A 115 -14.21 1.53 -8.70
CA ASP A 115 -13.38 0.39 -9.08
C ASP A 115 -13.85 -0.90 -8.41
N LEU A 116 -14.19 -0.84 -7.13
CA LEU A 116 -14.75 -1.99 -6.38
C LEU A 116 -16.09 -2.43 -6.95
N SER A 117 -16.99 -1.48 -7.23
CA SER A 117 -18.30 -1.75 -7.85
C SER A 117 -18.16 -2.40 -9.22
N LYS A 118 -17.25 -1.90 -10.08
CA LYS A 118 -16.95 -2.49 -11.39
C LYS A 118 -16.52 -3.96 -11.29
N HIS A 119 -15.82 -4.32 -10.21
CA HIS A 119 -15.36 -5.68 -9.96
C HIS A 119 -16.36 -6.50 -9.13
N ARG A 120 -17.62 -6.04 -8.95
CA ARG A 120 -18.67 -6.72 -8.20
C ARG A 120 -18.28 -7.02 -6.75
N ILE A 121 -17.54 -6.11 -6.11
CA ILE A 121 -17.11 -6.23 -4.72
C ILE A 121 -18.05 -5.41 -3.84
N GLN A 122 -18.69 -6.08 -2.89
CA GLN A 122 -19.53 -5.43 -1.88
C GLN A 122 -18.64 -4.95 -0.73
N VAL A 123 -18.80 -3.68 -0.34
CA VAL A 123 -18.04 -3.06 0.76
C VAL A 123 -18.90 -3.05 2.03
N GLU A 124 -18.37 -3.64 3.10
CA GLU A 124 -18.95 -3.60 4.44
C GLU A 124 -18.08 -2.75 5.35
N LYS A 125 -18.67 -1.75 6.02
CA LYS A 125 -17.98 -0.88 6.97
C LYS A 125 -18.45 -1.16 8.39
N LYS A 126 -17.49 -1.34 9.32
CA LYS A 126 -17.75 -1.46 10.75
C LYS A 126 -16.79 -0.54 11.52
N LEU A 127 -17.16 0.74 11.60
CA LEU A 127 -16.34 1.77 12.21
C LEU A 127 -16.84 1.99 13.64
N LEU A 128 -16.07 1.46 14.62
CA LEU A 128 -16.40 1.52 16.04
C LEU A 128 -15.53 2.59 16.71
N GLY A 129 -16.13 3.73 17.00
CA GLY A 129 -15.44 4.91 17.54
C GLY A 129 -14.78 5.76 16.45
N ARG A 130 -14.09 6.81 16.89
CA ARG A 130 -13.31 7.72 16.01
C ARG A 130 -11.90 7.92 16.57
N PRO A 131 -11.05 6.87 16.54
CA PRO A 131 -9.70 6.97 17.06
C PRO A 131 -8.90 8.02 16.29
N LYS A 132 -8.18 8.86 17.02
CA LYS A 132 -7.19 9.78 16.48
C LYS A 132 -5.81 9.26 16.78
N ALA A 133 -4.93 9.25 15.79
CA ALA A 133 -3.56 8.80 15.92
C ALA A 133 -2.59 9.82 15.35
N PRO A 134 -1.38 9.97 15.96
CA PRO A 134 -0.33 10.83 15.42
C PRO A 134 0.33 10.15 14.23
N VAL A 135 -0.18 10.45 13.03
CA VAL A 135 0.25 9.82 11.78
C VAL A 135 0.52 10.84 10.68
N VAL A 136 1.14 10.41 9.61
CA VAL A 136 1.22 11.13 8.34
C VAL A 136 0.05 10.69 7.47
N PRO A 137 -0.98 11.53 7.25
CA PRO A 137 -2.23 11.14 6.59
C PRO A 137 -2.00 10.42 5.25
N ALA A 138 -1.24 11.03 4.36
CA ALA A 138 -0.95 10.48 3.03
C ALA A 138 -0.30 9.09 3.06
N GLN A 139 0.51 8.78 4.08
CA GLN A 139 1.11 7.47 4.24
C GLN A 139 0.10 6.42 4.70
N ILE A 140 -0.85 6.79 5.56
CA ILE A 140 -1.93 5.88 5.99
C ILE A 140 -2.91 5.62 4.85
N GLU A 141 -3.27 6.66 4.08
CA GLU A 141 -4.06 6.51 2.86
C GLU A 141 -3.39 5.56 1.86
N GLN A 142 -2.07 5.66 1.68
CA GLN A 142 -1.31 4.75 0.83
C GLN A 142 -1.38 3.29 1.31
N ILE A 143 -1.29 3.05 2.63
CA ILE A 143 -1.47 1.71 3.20
C ILE A 143 -2.87 1.18 2.89
N LEU A 144 -3.90 1.96 3.17
CA LEU A 144 -5.29 1.57 2.95
C LEU A 144 -5.55 1.27 1.48
N LEU A 145 -5.08 2.13 0.59
CA LEU A 145 -5.21 1.94 -0.86
C LEU A 145 -4.53 0.65 -1.33
N ASN A 146 -3.29 0.40 -0.88
CA ASN A 146 -2.57 -0.83 -1.21
C ASN A 146 -3.30 -2.09 -0.73
N LEU A 147 -3.84 -2.09 0.50
CA LEU A 147 -4.58 -3.22 1.05
C LEU A 147 -5.91 -3.44 0.30
N ILE A 148 -6.64 -2.36 -0.04
CA ILE A 148 -7.90 -2.44 -0.78
C ILE A 148 -7.66 -2.96 -2.21
N ILE A 149 -6.63 -2.46 -2.90
CA ILE A 149 -6.25 -2.93 -4.24
C ILE A 149 -5.86 -4.42 -4.20
N ASN A 150 -5.09 -4.85 -3.20
CA ASN A 150 -4.72 -6.26 -3.03
C ASN A 150 -5.96 -7.14 -2.79
N ALA A 151 -6.88 -6.71 -1.93
CA ALA A 151 -8.15 -7.39 -1.69
C ALA A 151 -8.97 -7.52 -2.97
N ARG A 152 -9.11 -6.43 -3.76
CA ARG A 152 -9.79 -6.47 -5.05
C ARG A 152 -9.16 -7.48 -6.01
N GLN A 153 -7.85 -7.47 -6.12
CA GLN A 153 -7.12 -8.40 -7.00
C GLN A 153 -7.25 -9.87 -6.55
N ALA A 154 -7.41 -10.11 -5.25
CA ALA A 154 -7.67 -11.44 -4.71
C ALA A 154 -9.11 -11.94 -4.99
N MET A 155 -10.01 -11.06 -5.43
CA MET A 155 -11.42 -11.35 -5.71
C MET A 155 -11.80 -11.15 -7.21
N PRO A 156 -11.19 -11.88 -8.16
CA PRO A 156 -11.41 -11.66 -9.60
C PRO A 156 -12.86 -11.92 -10.06
N ARG A 157 -13.62 -12.70 -9.30
CA ARG A 157 -15.04 -13.02 -9.58
C ARG A 157 -16.01 -12.17 -8.77
N GLY A 158 -15.52 -11.13 -8.10
CA GLY A 158 -16.27 -10.38 -7.11
C GLY A 158 -16.15 -11.00 -5.72
N GLY A 159 -16.82 -10.40 -4.75
CA GLY A 159 -16.76 -10.85 -3.37
C GLY A 159 -17.13 -9.75 -2.38
N ARG A 160 -16.62 -9.87 -1.17
CA ARG A 160 -16.87 -8.92 -0.08
C ARG A 160 -15.57 -8.40 0.49
N LEU A 161 -15.48 -7.07 0.57
CA LEU A 161 -14.44 -6.34 1.26
C LEU A 161 -15.02 -5.77 2.55
N ARG A 162 -14.48 -6.15 3.70
CA ARG A 162 -14.89 -5.62 4.99
C ARG A 162 -13.78 -4.77 5.58
N LEU A 163 -14.09 -3.52 5.92
CA LEU A 163 -13.25 -2.63 6.68
C LEU A 163 -13.80 -2.47 8.10
N GLU A 164 -12.99 -2.84 9.08
CA GLU A 164 -13.31 -2.65 10.48
C GLU A 164 -12.28 -1.71 11.09
N LEU A 165 -12.76 -0.73 11.84
CA LEU A 165 -11.92 0.16 12.65
C LEU A 165 -12.42 0.11 14.08
N ARG A 166 -11.51 -0.06 15.03
CA ARG A 166 -11.80 0.02 16.45
C ARG A 166 -10.64 0.63 17.22
N GLU A 167 -10.98 1.25 18.32
CA GLU A 167 -10.02 1.65 19.33
C GLU A 167 -9.85 0.51 20.34
N ASN A 168 -8.62 0.11 20.56
CA ASN A 168 -8.29 -0.83 21.63
C ASN A 168 -7.73 -0.06 22.81
N GLN A 169 -8.59 0.27 23.77
CA GLN A 169 -8.23 1.06 24.96
C GLN A 169 -7.18 0.37 25.83
N ARG A 170 -7.17 -0.96 25.87
CA ARG A 170 -6.19 -1.72 26.67
C ARG A 170 -4.77 -1.60 26.12
N THR A 171 -4.63 -1.59 24.79
CA THR A 171 -3.32 -1.51 24.14
C THR A 171 -3.00 -0.09 23.67
N GLN A 172 -3.91 0.85 23.82
CA GLN A 172 -3.80 2.24 23.31
C GLN A 172 -3.46 2.27 21.81
N MET A 173 -4.16 1.43 21.03
CA MET A 173 -3.96 1.29 19.59
C MET A 173 -5.26 1.49 18.82
N ALA A 174 -5.20 2.18 17.68
CA ALA A 174 -6.21 2.08 16.63
C ALA A 174 -5.94 0.80 15.83
N GLU A 175 -6.95 -0.05 15.68
CA GLU A 175 -6.87 -1.28 14.89
C GLU A 175 -7.74 -1.14 13.64
N ILE A 176 -7.11 -1.20 12.46
CA ILE A 176 -7.76 -1.20 11.16
C ILE A 176 -7.66 -2.61 10.60
N ARG A 177 -8.78 -3.23 10.26
CA ARG A 177 -8.84 -4.54 9.60
C ARG A 177 -9.39 -4.39 8.21
N VAL A 178 -8.69 -4.94 7.23
CA VAL A 178 -9.11 -5.05 5.84
C VAL A 178 -9.22 -6.54 5.53
N SER A 179 -10.46 -7.02 5.36
CA SER A 179 -10.75 -8.43 5.13
C SER A 179 -11.39 -8.61 3.76
N ASP A 180 -10.90 -9.58 3.00
CA ASP A 180 -11.45 -10.00 1.72
C ASP A 180 -11.96 -11.45 1.76
N THR A 181 -12.86 -11.79 0.85
CA THR A 181 -13.33 -13.16 0.62
C THR A 181 -12.70 -13.77 -0.62
N GLY A 182 -11.47 -13.40 -0.91
CA GLY A 182 -10.75 -13.81 -2.10
C GLY A 182 -10.12 -15.18 -2.02
N VAL A 183 -9.16 -15.42 -2.90
CA VAL A 183 -8.47 -16.72 -3.04
C VAL A 183 -7.64 -17.12 -1.82
N GLY A 184 -7.31 -16.17 -0.94
CA GLY A 184 -6.46 -16.41 0.22
C GLY A 184 -4.98 -16.59 -0.14
N ILE A 185 -4.16 -16.77 0.90
CA ILE A 185 -2.70 -16.86 0.81
C ILE A 185 -2.25 -18.16 1.48
N PRO A 186 -1.47 -19.01 0.82
CA PRO A 186 -0.89 -20.21 1.41
C PRO A 186 0.00 -19.90 2.62
N ALA A 187 -0.01 -20.78 3.62
CA ALA A 187 0.69 -20.56 4.90
C ALA A 187 2.21 -20.39 4.74
N ASP A 188 2.83 -21.12 3.81
CA ASP A 188 4.25 -21.03 3.46
C ASP A 188 4.65 -19.67 2.88
N ARG A 189 3.68 -18.92 2.31
CA ARG A 189 3.89 -17.62 1.68
C ARG A 189 3.63 -16.45 2.61
N LEU A 190 2.95 -16.63 3.74
CA LEU A 190 2.57 -15.54 4.66
C LEU A 190 3.76 -14.72 5.19
N ARG A 191 4.95 -15.32 5.30
CA ARG A 191 6.16 -14.59 5.70
C ARG A 191 6.78 -13.83 4.53
N LEU A 192 6.63 -14.33 3.31
CA LEU A 192 7.25 -13.79 2.11
C LEU A 192 6.50 -12.60 1.52
N ILE A 193 5.18 -12.48 1.76
CA ILE A 193 4.36 -11.41 1.15
C ILE A 193 4.78 -9.99 1.55
N PHE A 194 5.55 -9.84 2.62
CA PHE A 194 6.10 -8.55 3.05
C PHE A 194 7.53 -8.30 2.56
N GLU A 195 8.14 -9.28 1.89
CA GLU A 195 9.45 -9.09 1.28
C GLU A 195 9.31 -8.24 0.00
N PRO A 196 10.22 -7.30 -0.23
CA PRO A 196 10.22 -6.51 -1.45
C PRO A 196 10.24 -7.42 -2.69
N PHE A 197 9.43 -7.08 -3.71
CA PHE A 197 9.31 -7.79 -5.01
C PHE A 197 8.66 -9.16 -4.96
N TYR A 198 8.32 -9.65 -3.82
CA TYR A 198 7.55 -10.88 -3.77
C TYR A 198 6.16 -10.67 -4.33
N THR A 199 5.87 -11.35 -5.42
CA THR A 199 4.55 -11.35 -6.05
C THR A 199 4.25 -12.76 -6.57
N THR A 200 2.99 -13.14 -6.49
CA THR A 200 2.45 -14.35 -7.11
C THR A 200 1.61 -14.01 -8.35
N LYS A 201 1.58 -12.74 -8.71
CA LYS A 201 0.78 -12.23 -9.82
C LYS A 201 1.63 -12.23 -11.08
N GLU A 202 1.26 -13.08 -12.05
CA GLU A 202 1.84 -13.02 -13.37
C GLU A 202 1.45 -11.72 -14.07
N PRO A 203 2.33 -11.15 -14.89
CA PRO A 203 1.96 -10.05 -15.77
C PRO A 203 0.81 -10.50 -16.67
N ASP A 204 -0.26 -9.73 -16.75
CA ASP A 204 -1.29 -9.95 -17.76
C ASP A 204 -0.76 -9.62 -19.17
N GLU A 205 -1.54 -9.93 -20.22
CA GLU A 205 -1.20 -9.66 -21.64
C GLU A 205 -0.84 -8.18 -21.90
N HIS A 206 -1.09 -7.29 -20.92
CA HIS A 206 -0.81 -5.86 -20.97
C HIS A 206 0.35 -5.47 -20.01
N GLY A 207 1.09 -6.43 -19.46
CA GLY A 207 2.18 -6.17 -18.51
C GLY A 207 1.73 -5.77 -17.11
N HIS A 208 0.48 -6.01 -16.74
CA HIS A 208 -0.10 -5.59 -15.45
C HIS A 208 0.13 -6.65 -14.34
N GLY A 209 1.37 -7.01 -14.09
CA GLY A 209 1.76 -7.83 -12.94
C GLY A 209 1.78 -7.01 -11.64
N GLY A 210 1.79 -7.68 -10.49
CA GLY A 210 2.05 -7.01 -9.22
C GLY A 210 3.54 -6.61 -9.13
N THR A 211 3.83 -5.37 -8.71
CA THR A 211 5.21 -4.90 -8.48
C THR A 211 5.90 -5.61 -7.30
N GLY A 212 5.13 -6.30 -6.46
CA GLY A 212 5.64 -6.90 -5.22
C GLY A 212 6.09 -5.89 -4.16
N LEU A 213 5.88 -4.59 -4.38
CA LEU A 213 6.31 -3.51 -3.48
C LEU A 213 5.24 -3.05 -2.49
N GLY A 214 3.96 -3.23 -2.80
CA GLY A 214 2.87 -2.64 -2.02
C GLY A 214 2.88 -3.03 -0.55
N LEU A 215 3.02 -4.32 -0.24
CA LEU A 215 2.99 -4.80 1.15
C LEU A 215 4.29 -4.51 1.91
N SER A 216 5.45 -4.53 1.25
CA SER A 216 6.72 -4.15 1.86
C SER A 216 6.73 -2.66 2.24
N VAL A 217 6.20 -1.79 1.38
CA VAL A 217 6.00 -0.36 1.67
C VAL A 217 5.01 -0.17 2.84
N CYS A 218 3.89 -0.92 2.87
CA CYS A 218 2.97 -0.87 4.00
C CYS A 218 3.67 -1.21 5.32
N ARG A 219 4.46 -2.28 5.36
CA ARG A 219 5.22 -2.68 6.54
C ARG A 219 6.18 -1.58 6.98
N GLN A 220 6.95 -1.00 6.06
CA GLN A 220 7.89 0.07 6.35
C GLN A 220 7.20 1.31 6.92
N ILE A 221 6.11 1.78 6.31
CA ILE A 221 5.35 2.93 6.80
C ILE A 221 4.82 2.66 8.20
N ILE A 222 4.26 1.48 8.44
CA ILE A 222 3.69 1.10 9.73
C ILE A 222 4.77 1.04 10.82
N GLU A 223 5.94 0.48 10.51
CA GLU A 223 7.09 0.46 11.41
C GLU A 223 7.59 1.88 11.74
N GLN A 224 7.62 2.79 10.76
CA GLN A 224 7.93 4.20 10.98
C GLN A 224 6.91 4.87 11.92
N HIS A 225 5.65 4.44 11.92
CA HIS A 225 4.61 4.92 12.84
C HIS A 225 4.59 4.18 14.17
N HIS A 226 5.62 3.37 14.50
CA HIS A 226 5.67 2.51 15.69
C HIS A 226 4.45 1.58 15.80
N GLY A 227 3.86 1.26 14.67
CA GLY A 227 2.71 0.37 14.54
C GLY A 227 3.12 -1.08 14.26
N ARG A 228 2.10 -1.89 13.95
CA ARG A 228 2.29 -3.30 13.56
C ARG A 228 1.30 -3.67 12.47
N ILE A 229 1.74 -4.46 11.50
CA ILE A 229 0.86 -5.12 10.53
C ILE A 229 0.91 -6.64 10.74
N ARG A 230 -0.25 -7.29 10.63
CA ARG A 230 -0.40 -8.75 10.67
C ARG A 230 -1.32 -9.18 9.55
N VAL A 231 -1.16 -10.43 9.13
CA VAL A 231 -2.00 -11.09 8.15
C VAL A 231 -2.47 -12.43 8.69
N GLU A 232 -3.76 -12.71 8.48
CA GLU A 232 -4.38 -14.02 8.70
C GLU A 232 -5.05 -14.40 7.38
N SER A 233 -4.78 -15.60 6.88
CA SER A 233 -5.35 -16.01 5.60
C SER A 233 -5.53 -17.52 5.54
N VAL A 234 -6.59 -17.93 4.83
CA VAL A 234 -6.90 -19.33 4.53
C VAL A 234 -7.22 -19.41 3.05
N VAL A 235 -6.55 -20.31 2.34
CA VAL A 235 -6.78 -20.56 0.91
C VAL A 235 -8.25 -20.89 0.67
N GLY A 236 -8.88 -20.21 -0.29
CA GLY A 236 -10.29 -20.34 -0.63
C GLY A 236 -11.27 -19.62 0.29
N LYS A 237 -10.82 -19.01 1.40
CA LYS A 237 -11.67 -18.25 2.33
C LYS A 237 -11.39 -16.75 2.35
N GLY A 238 -10.19 -16.35 1.88
CA GLY A 238 -9.76 -14.96 1.85
C GLY A 238 -8.67 -14.62 2.85
N SER A 239 -8.40 -13.32 2.99
CA SER A 239 -7.34 -12.79 3.86
C SER A 239 -7.85 -11.66 4.73
N THR A 240 -7.21 -11.46 5.88
CA THR A 240 -7.43 -10.33 6.78
C THR A 240 -6.10 -9.69 7.14
N PHE A 241 -5.92 -8.46 6.74
CA PHE A 241 -4.80 -7.63 7.16
C PHE A 241 -5.23 -6.76 8.34
N THR A 242 -4.45 -6.78 9.42
CA THR A 242 -4.68 -5.97 10.62
C THR A 242 -3.55 -5.00 10.80
N VAL A 243 -3.83 -3.71 10.70
CA VAL A 243 -2.92 -2.59 10.98
C VAL A 243 -3.22 -2.05 12.37
N LYS A 244 -2.18 -1.86 13.18
CA LYS A 244 -2.28 -1.28 14.51
C LYS A 244 -1.40 -0.04 14.59
N LEU A 245 -1.98 1.09 14.96
CA LEU A 245 -1.32 2.39 15.07
C LEU A 245 -1.44 2.90 16.51
N PRO A 246 -0.36 3.41 17.13
CA PRO A 246 -0.44 4.01 18.46
C PRO A 246 -1.36 5.24 18.47
N LEU A 247 -2.20 5.37 19.52
CA LEU A 247 -3.04 6.55 19.71
C LEU A 247 -2.27 7.73 20.32
N LYS A 248 -1.09 7.46 20.87
CA LYS A 248 -0.19 8.47 21.43
C LYS A 248 1.21 8.28 20.84
N VAL A 249 1.94 9.37 20.73
CA VAL A 249 3.40 9.28 20.46
C VAL A 249 4.01 8.67 21.72
N GLY A 250 4.73 7.55 21.60
CA GLY A 250 5.52 7.04 22.72
C GLY A 250 6.57 8.09 23.09
N GLU A 251 6.68 8.35 24.38
CA GLU A 251 7.80 9.10 24.95
C GLU A 251 9.11 8.38 24.71
#